data_ee7f52a201a3a47e421a904c442196c1
#
_entry.id   ee7f52a201a3a47e421a904c442196c1
#
_cell.length_a   1.000
_cell.length_b   1.000
_cell.length_c   1.000
_cell.angle_alpha   90.00
_cell.angle_beta   90.00
_cell.angle_gamma   90.00
#
_symmetry.space_group_name_H-M   'P 1'
#
loop_
_entity.id
_entity.type
_entity.pdbx_description
1 polymer ?
#
loop_
_entity_poly.entity_id
_entity_poly.type
_entity_poly.pdbx_seq_one_letter_code
_entity_poly.pdbx_strand_id
1 'polypeptide(L)'
;IGRLVGSEMCIRDRYIIPTPIGNLRDITYRAIEILKKSDFILCEDTRISRKLMEKFDIKSKLLPNHKFNEKKNLSLFINHLRNDKIISLISDAGTPGISDPGAILVRECVEEKINIFPLPGPSAVSTAVCISGFSEKYFFYGFFPSKMKDIKNDLKFLTQLNSSIVFFISPKKVN
;
A
#
# COMPACT_ATOMS: atom_id res chain seq x y z
N ILE A 1 -20.82 4.87 10.56
CA ILE A 1 -20.39 4.78 9.13
C ILE A 1 -20.85 6.09 8.50
N GLY A 2 -19.96 7.11 8.57
CA GLY A 2 -20.24 8.45 8.05
C GLY A 2 -20.00 8.49 6.53
N ARG A 3 -20.96 8.95 5.83
CA ARG A 3 -21.04 9.60 4.53
C ARG A 3 -19.72 9.67 3.72
N LEU A 4 -19.47 8.66 2.91
CA LEU A 4 -18.39 8.61 1.90
C LEU A 4 -18.96 8.95 0.50
N VAL A 5 -19.81 9.98 0.38
CA VAL A 5 -20.37 10.37 -0.91
C VAL A 5 -20.05 11.83 -1.17
N GLY A 6 -19.25 12.07 -2.21
CA GLY A 6 -19.17 13.35 -2.89
C GLY A 6 -18.48 14.45 -2.12
N SER A 7 -17.24 14.26 -1.68
CA SER A 7 -16.39 15.40 -1.37
C SER A 7 -15.69 15.85 -2.65
N GLU A 8 -15.88 17.11 -2.99
CA GLU A 8 -14.99 17.83 -3.89
C GLU A 8 -13.53 17.52 -3.48
N MET A 9 -12.70 17.28 -4.48
CA MET A 9 -11.29 16.99 -4.28
C MET A 9 -10.63 18.20 -3.63
N CYS A 10 -10.36 18.12 -2.33
CA CYS A 10 -9.65 19.20 -1.62
C CYS A 10 -8.23 19.30 -2.15
N ILE A 11 -7.73 20.53 -2.26
CA ILE A 11 -6.45 20.89 -2.91
C ILE A 11 -5.20 20.39 -2.12
N ARG A 12 -5.35 19.55 -1.07
CA ARG A 12 -4.25 19.04 -0.23
C ARG A 12 -4.37 17.56 0.03
N ASP A 13 -4.83 16.83 -0.98
CA ASP A 13 -5.18 15.44 -0.76
C ASP A 13 -4.01 14.52 -1.04
N ARG A 14 -3.85 13.57 -0.14
CA ARG A 14 -2.98 12.44 -0.31
C ARG A 14 -3.78 11.18 -0.43
N TYR A 15 -3.50 10.43 -1.48
CA TYR A 15 -4.18 9.18 -1.76
C TYR A 15 -3.27 7.98 -1.53
N ILE A 16 -3.81 6.96 -0.85
CA ILE A 16 -3.21 5.64 -0.76
C ILE A 16 -3.98 4.75 -1.73
N ILE A 17 -3.31 4.29 -2.77
CA ILE A 17 -3.96 3.64 -3.91
C ILE A 17 -3.44 2.22 -4.07
N PRO A 18 -4.27 1.21 -3.82
CA PRO A 18 -3.93 -0.17 -4.13
C PRO A 18 -3.72 -0.40 -5.62
N THR A 19 -2.70 -1.18 -5.96
CA THR A 19 -2.36 -1.58 -7.32
C THR A 19 -2.68 -3.06 -7.56
N PRO A 20 -2.81 -3.50 -8.81
CA PRO A 20 -3.08 -4.91 -9.14
C PRO A 20 -2.06 -5.88 -8.56
N ILE A 21 -2.53 -7.06 -8.14
CA ILE A 21 -1.71 -8.13 -7.54
C ILE A 21 -1.39 -9.28 -8.51
N GLY A 22 -1.55 -9.07 -9.81
CA GLY A 22 -1.26 -10.08 -10.84
C GLY A 22 -1.95 -9.80 -12.17
N ASN A 23 -3.12 -9.17 -12.15
CA ASN A 23 -3.85 -8.79 -13.35
C ASN A 23 -4.07 -7.28 -13.38
N LEU A 24 -3.55 -6.59 -14.38
CA LEU A 24 -3.69 -5.12 -14.52
C LEU A 24 -5.15 -4.63 -14.59
N ARG A 25 -6.10 -5.53 -14.93
CA ARG A 25 -7.53 -5.21 -14.96
C ARG A 25 -8.16 -5.03 -13.58
N ASP A 26 -7.49 -5.49 -12.52
CA ASP A 26 -8.01 -5.40 -11.15
C ASP A 26 -7.84 -3.99 -10.53
N ILE A 27 -7.28 -3.05 -11.26
CA ILE A 27 -7.25 -1.65 -10.84
C ILE A 27 -8.66 -1.05 -10.88
N THR A 28 -9.00 -0.25 -9.87
CA THR A 28 -10.31 0.43 -9.86
C THR A 28 -10.32 1.65 -10.80
N TYR A 29 -11.49 1.98 -11.37
CA TYR A 29 -11.67 3.21 -12.17
C TYR A 29 -11.25 4.45 -11.38
N ARG A 30 -11.66 4.55 -10.11
CA ARG A 30 -11.31 5.66 -9.22
C ARG A 30 -9.80 5.78 -9.00
N ALA A 31 -9.08 4.66 -8.90
CA ALA A 31 -7.62 4.67 -8.81
C ALA A 31 -6.99 5.30 -10.07
N ILE A 32 -7.43 4.90 -11.25
CA ILE A 32 -6.94 5.48 -12.52
C ILE A 32 -7.20 6.97 -12.59
N GLU A 33 -8.42 7.42 -12.25
CA GLU A 33 -8.78 8.84 -12.27
C GLU A 33 -7.90 9.68 -11.35
N ILE A 34 -7.66 9.21 -10.11
CA ILE A 34 -6.83 9.93 -9.15
C ILE A 34 -5.36 9.92 -9.56
N LEU A 35 -4.84 8.79 -10.04
CA LEU A 35 -3.48 8.71 -10.53
C LEU A 35 -3.23 9.67 -11.69
N LYS A 36 -4.20 9.86 -12.60
CA LYS A 36 -4.11 10.84 -13.69
C LYS A 36 -4.11 12.30 -13.22
N LYS A 37 -4.75 12.58 -12.08
CA LYS A 37 -4.84 13.92 -11.49
C LYS A 37 -3.69 14.24 -10.53
N SER A 38 -2.90 13.24 -10.14
CA SER A 38 -1.79 13.39 -9.20
C SER A 38 -0.64 14.18 -9.83
N ASP A 39 -0.09 15.15 -9.09
CA ASP A 39 1.16 15.83 -9.48
C ASP A 39 2.35 14.86 -9.37
N PHE A 40 2.34 14.05 -8.30
CA PHE A 40 3.38 13.06 -8.02
C PHE A 40 2.77 11.73 -7.60
N ILE A 41 3.39 10.64 -8.04
CA ILE A 41 3.08 9.28 -7.61
C ILE A 41 4.33 8.70 -6.94
N LEU A 42 4.23 8.43 -5.64
CA LEU A 42 5.26 7.77 -4.86
C LEU A 42 5.13 6.25 -5.07
N CYS A 43 6.21 5.59 -5.44
CA CYS A 43 6.23 4.15 -5.72
C CYS A 43 7.54 3.52 -5.26
N GLU A 44 7.53 2.22 -4.95
CA GLU A 44 8.71 1.50 -4.50
C GLU A 44 9.71 1.32 -5.64
N ASP A 45 9.29 0.69 -6.74
CA ASP A 45 10.10 0.55 -7.96
C ASP A 45 9.44 1.26 -9.14
N THR A 46 10.08 2.35 -9.59
CA THR A 46 9.59 3.15 -10.72
C THR A 46 9.52 2.36 -12.05
N ARG A 47 10.30 1.27 -12.19
CA ARG A 47 10.28 0.42 -13.39
C ARG A 47 9.02 -0.43 -13.46
N ILE A 48 8.57 -0.95 -12.30
CA ILE A 48 7.33 -1.72 -12.18
C ILE A 48 6.14 -0.79 -12.37
N SER A 49 6.12 0.32 -11.65
CA SER A 49 5.04 1.30 -11.71
C SER A 49 4.87 1.90 -13.11
N ARG A 50 5.97 2.10 -13.86
CA ARG A 50 5.91 2.63 -15.23
C ARG A 50 5.04 1.78 -16.15
N LYS A 51 5.08 0.45 -16.04
CA LYS A 51 4.23 -0.44 -16.84
C LYS A 51 2.74 -0.19 -16.60
N LEU A 52 2.36 0.07 -15.33
CA LEU A 52 1.00 0.43 -14.97
C LEU A 52 0.62 1.80 -15.55
N MET A 53 1.51 2.79 -15.42
CA MET A 53 1.29 4.14 -15.95
C MET A 53 1.10 4.14 -17.47
N GLU A 54 1.94 3.42 -18.19
CA GLU A 54 1.86 3.28 -19.67
C GLU A 54 0.56 2.60 -20.08
N LYS A 55 0.15 1.52 -19.38
CA LYS A 55 -1.08 0.78 -19.69
C LYS A 55 -2.34 1.64 -19.64
N PHE A 56 -2.39 2.61 -18.73
CA PHE A 56 -3.58 3.44 -18.48
C PHE A 56 -3.40 4.92 -18.92
N ASP A 57 -2.34 5.23 -19.67
CA ASP A 57 -2.00 6.58 -20.13
C ASP A 57 -1.98 7.59 -18.95
N ILE A 58 -1.25 7.26 -17.89
CA ILE A 58 -1.04 8.10 -16.73
C ILE A 58 0.30 8.81 -16.89
N LYS A 59 0.28 10.16 -16.94
CA LYS A 59 1.47 10.99 -17.23
C LYS A 59 2.09 11.62 -15.99
N SER A 60 1.53 11.35 -14.82
CA SER A 60 1.99 11.88 -13.54
C SER A 60 3.42 11.47 -13.23
N LYS A 61 4.17 12.34 -12.56
CA LYS A 61 5.58 12.13 -12.27
C LYS A 61 5.78 11.06 -11.19
N LEU A 62 6.51 9.99 -11.51
CA LEU A 62 6.92 8.97 -10.55
C LEU A 62 8.09 9.45 -9.69
N LEU A 63 7.98 9.27 -8.38
CA LEU A 63 9.05 9.52 -7.42
C LEU A 63 9.31 8.24 -6.59
N PRO A 64 10.57 7.80 -6.46
CA PRO A 64 10.88 6.60 -5.69
C PRO A 64 10.69 6.83 -4.19
N ASN A 65 9.95 5.94 -3.55
CA ASN A 65 9.69 5.92 -2.11
C ASN A 65 9.81 4.47 -1.61
N HIS A 66 11.00 4.06 -1.26
CA HIS A 66 11.31 2.73 -0.74
C HIS A 66 11.86 2.82 0.68
N LYS A 67 11.94 1.69 1.37
CA LYS A 67 12.34 1.58 2.78
C LYS A 67 13.62 2.35 3.14
N PHE A 68 14.57 2.47 2.22
CA PHE A 68 15.88 3.12 2.48
C PHE A 68 15.86 4.64 2.28
N ASN A 69 14.89 5.19 1.51
CA ASN A 69 14.84 6.63 1.24
C ASN A 69 13.61 7.34 1.81
N GLU A 70 12.63 6.61 2.36
CA GLU A 70 11.38 7.15 2.86
C GLU A 70 11.61 8.29 3.88
N LYS A 71 12.48 8.06 4.88
CA LYS A 71 12.84 9.09 5.87
C LYS A 71 13.54 10.30 5.26
N LYS A 72 14.45 10.06 4.31
CA LYS A 72 15.22 11.12 3.66
C LYS A 72 14.33 12.05 2.83
N ASN A 73 13.34 11.50 2.16
CA ASN A 73 12.48 12.24 1.25
C ASN A 73 11.22 12.81 1.95
N LEU A 74 11.00 12.48 3.22
CA LEU A 74 9.79 12.83 3.96
C LEU A 74 9.51 14.33 3.93
N SER A 75 10.48 15.15 4.29
CA SER A 75 10.35 16.61 4.30
C SER A 75 10.02 17.21 2.93
N LEU A 76 10.58 16.63 1.86
CA LEU A 76 10.27 17.02 0.50
C LEU A 76 8.80 16.73 0.15
N PHE A 77 8.31 15.55 0.50
CA PHE A 77 6.93 15.16 0.22
C PHE A 77 5.92 16.00 1.03
N ILE A 78 6.21 16.23 2.31
CA ILE A 78 5.38 17.11 3.15
C ILE A 78 5.36 18.53 2.59
N ASN A 79 6.49 19.07 2.14
CA ASN A 79 6.54 20.39 1.51
C ASN A 79 5.69 20.46 0.22
N HIS A 80 5.71 19.43 -0.62
CA HIS A 80 4.82 19.38 -1.78
C HIS A 80 3.34 19.38 -1.38
N LEU A 81 2.96 18.63 -0.35
CA LEU A 81 1.59 18.59 0.16
C LEU A 81 1.16 19.95 0.74
N ARG A 82 2.06 20.67 1.43
CA ARG A 82 1.79 22.01 1.94
C ARG A 82 1.62 23.05 0.82
N ASN A 83 2.19 22.78 -0.36
CA ASN A 83 2.06 23.62 -1.57
C ASN A 83 0.95 23.14 -2.50
N ASP A 84 -0.12 22.59 -1.93
CA ASP A 84 -1.35 22.19 -2.63
C ASP A 84 -1.15 21.16 -3.77
N LYS A 85 -0.07 20.35 -3.68
CA LYS A 85 0.18 19.28 -4.63
C LYS A 85 -0.56 18.00 -4.24
N ILE A 86 -1.15 17.34 -5.24
CA ILE A 86 -1.80 16.05 -5.07
C ILE A 86 -0.74 14.96 -5.16
N ILE A 87 -0.60 14.19 -4.09
CA ILE A 87 0.35 13.07 -4.03
C ILE A 87 -0.41 11.75 -3.85
N SER A 88 -0.14 10.80 -4.71
CA SER A 88 -0.59 9.42 -4.57
C SER A 88 0.56 8.51 -4.15
N LEU A 89 0.29 7.61 -3.20
CA LEU A 89 1.21 6.55 -2.81
C LEU A 89 0.68 5.22 -3.37
N ILE A 90 1.53 4.50 -4.09
CA ILE A 90 1.28 3.16 -4.59
C ILE A 90 2.39 2.20 -4.12
N SER A 91 2.08 0.90 -4.07
CA SER A 91 3.05 -0.18 -3.93
C SER A 91 3.25 -0.89 -5.27
N ASP A 92 4.23 -1.78 -5.33
CA ASP A 92 4.48 -2.60 -6.53
C ASP A 92 3.32 -3.56 -6.81
N ALA A 93 2.64 -4.05 -5.75
CA ALA A 93 1.44 -4.88 -5.87
C ALA A 93 0.60 -4.81 -4.58
N GLY A 94 -0.71 -4.59 -4.71
CA GLY A 94 -1.64 -4.58 -3.59
C GLY A 94 -1.74 -3.23 -2.87
N THR A 95 -2.05 -3.26 -1.57
CA THR A 95 -2.34 -2.08 -0.76
C THR A 95 -1.07 -1.54 -0.10
N PRO A 96 -0.67 -0.27 -0.36
CA PRO A 96 0.49 0.35 0.25
C PRO A 96 0.42 0.39 1.79
N GLY A 97 1.58 0.33 2.44
CA GLY A 97 1.67 0.38 3.91
C GLY A 97 1.37 -0.95 4.63
N ILE A 98 0.98 -1.99 3.89
CA ILE A 98 0.78 -3.34 4.42
C ILE A 98 2.01 -4.19 4.06
N SER A 99 3.00 -4.21 4.93
CA SER A 99 4.34 -4.80 4.69
C SER A 99 5.17 -4.07 3.63
N ASP A 100 4.73 -2.93 3.16
CA ASP A 100 5.32 -2.09 2.13
C ASP A 100 5.70 -0.70 2.68
N PRO A 101 6.55 0.08 1.99
CA PRO A 101 6.83 1.47 2.34
C PRO A 101 5.57 2.34 2.37
N GLY A 102 5.58 3.38 3.19
CA GLY A 102 4.50 4.37 3.28
C GLY A 102 4.01 4.65 4.69
N ALA A 103 4.27 3.76 5.65
CA ALA A 103 3.83 3.94 7.02
C ALA A 103 4.41 5.19 7.69
N ILE A 104 5.67 5.54 7.42
CA ILE A 104 6.34 6.73 7.97
C ILE A 104 5.66 7.99 7.44
N LEU A 105 5.44 8.04 6.15
CA LEU A 105 4.80 9.17 5.50
C LEU A 105 3.32 9.32 5.94
N VAL A 106 2.59 8.22 6.15
CA VAL A 106 1.22 8.25 6.70
C VAL A 106 1.23 8.84 8.11
N ARG A 107 2.13 8.38 8.97
CA ARG A 107 2.26 8.89 10.35
C ARG A 107 2.52 10.39 10.36
N GLU A 108 3.48 10.86 9.58
CA GLU A 108 3.80 12.28 9.47
C GLU A 108 2.60 13.11 8.99
N CYS A 109 1.86 12.62 8.00
CA CYS A 109 0.66 13.30 7.54
C CYS A 109 -0.41 13.40 8.65
N VAL A 110 -0.56 12.38 9.48
CA VAL A 110 -1.48 12.42 10.63
C VAL A 110 -1.02 13.46 11.65
N GLU A 111 0.27 13.50 11.97
CA GLU A 111 0.87 14.48 12.90
C GLU A 111 0.71 15.91 12.37
N GLU A 112 0.90 16.12 11.09
CA GLU A 112 0.74 17.41 10.39
C GLU A 112 -0.72 17.77 10.05
N LYS A 113 -1.70 16.94 10.43
CA LYS A 113 -3.13 17.11 10.12
C LYS A 113 -3.42 17.23 8.61
N ILE A 114 -2.62 16.57 7.80
CA ILE A 114 -2.82 16.47 6.35
C ILE A 114 -3.81 15.33 6.07
N ASN A 115 -4.85 15.60 5.30
CA ASN A 115 -5.85 14.60 4.96
C ASN A 115 -5.25 13.45 4.15
N ILE A 116 -5.65 12.22 4.51
CA ILE A 116 -5.25 10.98 3.82
C ILE A 116 -6.51 10.26 3.38
N PHE A 117 -6.60 9.92 2.09
CA PHE A 117 -7.72 9.23 1.50
C PHE A 117 -7.29 7.84 0.99
N PRO A 118 -7.56 6.77 1.76
CA PRO A 118 -7.32 5.42 1.27
C PRO A 118 -8.41 5.03 0.27
N LEU A 119 -8.01 4.44 -0.84
CA LEU A 119 -8.91 3.82 -1.79
C LEU A 119 -9.05 2.33 -1.47
N PRO A 120 -10.25 1.76 -1.54
CA PRO A 120 -10.40 0.30 -1.55
C PRO A 120 -9.85 -0.27 -2.85
N GLY A 121 -9.29 -1.47 -2.79
CA GLY A 121 -8.74 -2.12 -3.98
C GLY A 121 -8.09 -3.47 -3.69
N PRO A 122 -7.27 -3.99 -4.62
CA PRO A 122 -6.65 -5.30 -4.52
C PRO A 122 -5.85 -5.49 -3.23
N SER A 123 -6.04 -6.64 -2.59
CA SER A 123 -5.31 -7.06 -1.39
C SER A 123 -5.06 -8.56 -1.44
N ALA A 124 -3.79 -8.97 -1.46
CA ALA A 124 -3.43 -10.39 -1.46
C ALA A 124 -3.87 -11.09 -0.18
N VAL A 125 -3.85 -10.39 0.96
CA VAL A 125 -4.27 -10.94 2.26
C VAL A 125 -5.76 -11.29 2.24
N SER A 126 -6.63 -10.34 1.88
CA SER A 126 -8.08 -10.57 1.83
C SER A 126 -8.43 -11.62 0.79
N THR A 127 -7.77 -11.61 -0.37
CA THR A 127 -8.00 -12.60 -1.44
C THR A 127 -7.63 -14.01 -0.96
N ALA A 128 -6.49 -14.18 -0.28
CA ALA A 128 -6.08 -15.46 0.26
C ALA A 128 -7.06 -15.99 1.32
N VAL A 129 -7.53 -15.13 2.22
CA VAL A 129 -8.53 -15.50 3.24
C VAL A 129 -9.82 -15.96 2.58
N CYS A 130 -10.33 -15.23 1.59
CA CYS A 130 -11.58 -15.57 0.89
C CYS A 130 -11.56 -16.98 0.26
N ILE A 131 -10.42 -17.42 -0.29
CA ILE A 131 -10.31 -18.71 -0.99
C ILE A 131 -9.77 -19.85 -0.11
N SER A 132 -9.32 -19.56 1.11
CA SER A 132 -8.67 -20.55 1.97
C SER A 132 -9.63 -21.61 2.51
N GLY A 133 -10.91 -21.29 2.64
CA GLY A 133 -11.89 -22.13 3.33
C GLY A 133 -11.67 -22.24 4.84
N PHE A 134 -10.73 -21.45 5.42
CA PHE A 134 -10.45 -21.39 6.84
C PHE A 134 -11.37 -20.36 7.56
N SER A 135 -11.06 -20.09 8.83
CA SER A 135 -11.82 -19.11 9.62
C SER A 135 -11.72 -17.70 9.00
N GLU A 136 -12.84 -16.97 8.96
CA GLU A 136 -12.89 -15.54 8.61
C GLU A 136 -12.14 -14.65 9.61
N LYS A 137 -11.92 -15.14 10.83
CA LYS A 137 -11.03 -14.50 11.81
C LYS A 137 -9.60 -14.82 11.42
N TYR A 138 -8.81 -13.80 11.08
CA TYR A 138 -7.43 -14.00 10.70
C TYR A 138 -6.49 -12.98 11.32
N PHE A 139 -5.25 -13.41 11.52
CA PHE A 139 -4.13 -12.59 11.92
C PHE A 139 -3.14 -12.49 10.77
N PHE A 140 -2.88 -11.29 10.29
CA PHE A 140 -1.85 -11.06 9.29
C PHE A 140 -0.51 -10.78 9.97
N TYR A 141 0.44 -11.68 9.79
CA TYR A 141 1.77 -11.61 10.40
C TYR A 141 2.74 -10.70 9.64
N GLY A 142 2.55 -10.50 8.34
CA GLY A 142 3.52 -9.88 7.45
C GLY A 142 4.44 -10.88 6.76
N PHE A 143 5.71 -10.57 6.58
CA PHE A 143 6.67 -11.50 5.98
C PHE A 143 7.15 -12.56 6.99
N PHE A 144 7.08 -13.83 6.57
CA PHE A 144 7.57 -14.94 7.39
C PHE A 144 9.08 -14.78 7.69
N PRO A 145 9.52 -14.99 8.95
CA PRO A 145 10.90 -14.79 9.33
C PRO A 145 11.83 -15.80 8.65
N SER A 146 13.10 -15.41 8.47
CA SER A 146 14.09 -16.26 7.81
C SER A 146 15.02 -16.99 8.79
N LYS A 147 15.16 -16.47 10.01
CA LYS A 147 16.06 -17.02 11.03
C LYS A 147 15.31 -18.05 11.87
N MET A 148 15.89 -19.23 12.04
CA MET A 148 15.28 -20.34 12.79
C MET A 148 14.88 -19.97 14.23
N LYS A 149 15.66 -19.12 14.90
CA LYS A 149 15.34 -18.64 16.26
C LYS A 149 14.05 -17.83 16.27
N ASP A 150 13.89 -16.91 15.30
CA ASP A 150 12.72 -16.05 15.21
C ASP A 150 11.47 -16.89 14.83
N ILE A 151 11.63 -17.84 13.90
CA ILE A 151 10.59 -18.79 13.51
C ILE A 151 10.04 -19.54 14.75
N LYS A 152 10.92 -20.10 15.59
CA LYS A 152 10.51 -20.85 16.78
C LYS A 152 9.75 -19.98 17.79
N ASN A 153 10.22 -18.76 18.01
CA ASN A 153 9.58 -17.83 18.96
C ASN A 153 8.21 -17.38 18.44
N ASP A 154 8.14 -17.02 17.17
CA ASP A 154 6.91 -16.51 16.55
C ASP A 154 5.86 -17.61 16.43
N LEU A 155 6.26 -18.85 16.09
CA LEU A 155 5.33 -19.99 16.06
C LEU A 155 4.71 -20.26 17.43
N LYS A 156 5.45 -20.14 18.53
CA LYS A 156 4.89 -20.29 19.88
C LYS A 156 3.77 -19.28 20.15
N PHE A 157 3.93 -18.04 19.68
CA PHE A 157 2.89 -17.02 19.79
C PHE A 157 1.71 -17.34 18.86
N LEU A 158 2.00 -17.61 17.58
CA LEU A 158 0.99 -17.81 16.55
C LEU A 158 0.09 -19.04 16.83
N THR A 159 0.64 -20.11 17.40
CA THR A 159 -0.15 -21.32 17.77
C THR A 159 -1.13 -21.08 18.93
N GLN A 160 -1.00 -19.98 19.67
CA GLN A 160 -1.95 -19.61 20.73
C GLN A 160 -3.14 -18.80 20.17
N LEU A 161 -3.06 -18.34 18.94
CA LEU A 161 -4.14 -17.57 18.30
C LEU A 161 -5.24 -18.51 17.80
N ASN A 162 -6.46 -18.29 18.26
CA ASN A 162 -7.64 -18.97 17.71
C ASN A 162 -8.13 -18.26 16.42
N SER A 163 -7.28 -18.25 15.40
CA SER A 163 -7.54 -17.56 14.14
C SER A 163 -6.69 -18.15 13.00
N SER A 164 -7.11 -17.93 11.77
CA SER A 164 -6.27 -18.24 10.61
C SER A 164 -5.05 -17.32 10.60
N ILE A 165 -3.87 -17.85 10.24
CA ILE A 165 -2.64 -17.06 10.15
C ILE A 165 -2.32 -16.85 8.67
N VAL A 166 -2.15 -15.58 8.30
CA VAL A 166 -1.74 -15.18 6.94
C VAL A 166 -0.38 -14.53 6.99
N PHE A 167 0.53 -14.97 6.15
CA PHE A 167 1.87 -14.38 6.02
C PHE A 167 2.35 -14.37 4.58
N PHE A 168 3.26 -13.47 4.27
CA PHE A 168 3.95 -13.44 2.99
C PHE A 168 5.23 -14.28 3.06
N ILE A 169 5.45 -15.08 2.03
CA ILE A 169 6.67 -15.86 1.88
C ILE A 169 7.15 -15.79 0.43
N SER A 170 8.47 -15.74 0.24
CA SER A 170 9.04 -15.86 -1.10
C SER A 170 8.84 -17.27 -1.64
N PRO A 171 8.41 -17.45 -2.91
CA PRO A 171 8.28 -18.78 -3.52
C PRO A 171 9.54 -19.64 -3.42
N LYS A 172 10.73 -19.01 -3.38
CA LYS A 172 12.02 -19.70 -3.22
C LYS A 172 12.23 -20.32 -1.83
N LYS A 173 11.34 -20.04 -0.86
CA LYS A 173 11.43 -20.52 0.53
C LYS A 173 10.31 -21.50 0.89
N VAL A 174 9.51 -21.91 -0.06
CA VAL A 174 8.34 -22.80 0.14
C VAL A 174 8.72 -24.27 -0.08
N ASN A 175 10.00 -24.62 -0.17
CA ASN A 175 10.47 -26.00 -0.30
C ASN A 175 10.85 -26.56 1.05
#